data_d1670c11d38b0aa2501ed91855d35a6f
#
_entry.id   d1670c11d38b0aa2501ed91855d35a6f
#
_cell.length_a   1.000
_cell.length_b   1.000
_cell.length_c   1.000
_cell.angle_alpha   90.00
_cell.angle_beta   90.00
_cell.angle_gamma   90.00
#
_symmetry.space_group_name_H-M   'P 1'
#
loop_
_entity.id
_entity.type
_entity.pdbx_description
1 polymer ?
#
loop_
_entity_poly.entity_id
_entity_poly.type
_entity_poly.pdbx_seq_one_letter_code
_entity_poly.pdbx_strand_id
1 'polypeptide(L)'
;MCKVLGIARSEYYYQINKKKNSYKEANEKLDKEIKEEYEKSKGRYGSPKIQKILEKRGIKASQKRVARRMKKMGLKSITVKKFKPSGSKGKVDDTNKPNLLAQNFKAEGLREKMVSDITYIYTKEKGWTYLAIVMDLYSLSVIGYSYGETMDAELVVKAIQNARAKGKFKKGAIFHSDLGSQYTSNKVEKYLKELELEHSYS
;
A
#
# COMPACT_ATOMS: atom_id res chain seq x y z
N MET A 1 43.66 -44.20 -27.19
CA MET A 1 42.36 -43.47 -27.25
C MET A 1 42.56 -41.98 -26.87
N CYS A 2 42.97 -41.63 -25.64
CA CYS A 2 43.12 -40.20 -25.24
C CYS A 2 44.09 -39.40 -26.12
N LYS A 3 45.22 -39.96 -26.56
CA LYS A 3 46.17 -39.33 -27.50
C LYS A 3 45.52 -39.01 -28.86
N VAL A 4 44.70 -39.92 -29.40
CA VAL A 4 44.01 -39.76 -30.69
C VAL A 4 42.94 -38.67 -30.63
N LEU A 5 42.28 -38.52 -29.46
CA LEU A 5 41.23 -37.56 -29.25
C LEU A 5 41.73 -36.20 -28.73
N GLY A 6 43.07 -36.04 -28.54
CA GLY A 6 43.66 -34.79 -28.03
C GLY A 6 43.24 -34.43 -26.61
N ILE A 7 42.76 -35.40 -25.81
CA ILE A 7 42.24 -35.17 -24.46
C ILE A 7 43.27 -35.68 -23.42
N ALA A 8 43.51 -34.86 -22.37
CA ALA A 8 44.34 -35.29 -21.24
C ALA A 8 43.73 -36.53 -20.56
N ARG A 9 44.56 -37.51 -20.19
CA ARG A 9 44.10 -38.73 -19.46
C ARG A 9 43.38 -38.35 -18.16
N SER A 10 43.84 -37.35 -17.44
CA SER A 10 43.24 -36.85 -16.21
C SER A 10 41.77 -36.37 -16.42
N GLU A 11 41.52 -35.63 -17.52
CA GLU A 11 40.19 -35.16 -17.88
C GLU A 11 39.24 -36.33 -18.22
N TYR A 12 39.75 -37.30 -18.98
CA TYR A 12 38.95 -38.49 -19.30
C TYR A 12 38.50 -39.24 -18.04
N TYR A 13 39.43 -39.56 -17.13
CA TYR A 13 39.05 -40.24 -15.86
C TYR A 13 38.25 -39.36 -14.94
N TYR A 14 38.46 -38.03 -14.92
CA TYR A 14 37.63 -37.13 -14.19
C TYR A 14 36.17 -37.14 -14.65
N GLN A 15 35.93 -37.16 -15.97
CA GLN A 15 34.57 -37.18 -16.53
C GLN A 15 33.88 -38.57 -16.27
N ILE A 16 34.61 -39.67 -16.39
CA ILE A 16 34.06 -40.99 -16.11
C ILE A 16 33.73 -41.18 -14.62
N ASN A 17 34.62 -40.72 -13.73
CA ASN A 17 34.46 -40.89 -12.30
C ASN A 17 33.72 -39.73 -11.64
N LYS A 18 33.19 -38.81 -12.42
CA LYS A 18 32.49 -37.63 -11.95
C LYS A 18 31.29 -38.01 -11.08
N LYS A 19 31.49 -38.04 -9.77
CA LYS A 19 30.41 -38.24 -8.83
C LYS A 19 29.31 -37.20 -9.08
N LYS A 20 28.07 -37.66 -9.09
CA LYS A 20 26.92 -36.72 -9.16
C LYS A 20 27.08 -35.64 -8.12
N ASN A 21 27.05 -34.41 -8.56
CA ASN A 21 27.23 -33.28 -7.66
C ASN A 21 25.96 -33.11 -6.82
N SER A 22 26.02 -33.61 -5.57
CA SER A 22 24.89 -33.54 -4.63
C SER A 22 24.32 -32.12 -4.46
N TYR A 23 25.18 -31.13 -4.58
CA TYR A 23 24.76 -29.71 -4.55
C TYR A 23 23.92 -29.33 -5.80
N LYS A 24 24.25 -29.90 -6.97
CA LYS A 24 23.49 -29.65 -8.19
C LYS A 24 22.11 -30.30 -8.10
N GLU A 25 22.03 -31.54 -7.63
CA GLU A 25 20.76 -32.24 -7.41
C GLU A 25 19.88 -31.52 -6.37
N ALA A 26 20.49 -31.07 -5.25
CA ALA A 26 19.77 -30.32 -4.24
C ALA A 26 19.25 -28.95 -4.76
N ASN A 27 19.97 -28.33 -5.71
CA ASN A 27 19.48 -27.12 -6.36
C ASN A 27 18.36 -27.39 -7.36
N GLU A 28 18.43 -28.47 -8.11
CA GLU A 28 17.38 -28.88 -9.05
C GLU A 28 16.06 -29.21 -8.34
N LYS A 29 16.14 -29.88 -7.19
CA LYS A 29 14.97 -30.10 -6.31
C LYS A 29 14.40 -28.76 -5.81
N LEU A 30 15.25 -27.89 -5.31
CA LEU A 30 14.85 -26.57 -4.83
C LEU A 30 14.22 -25.72 -5.95
N ASP A 31 14.72 -25.80 -7.18
CA ASP A 31 14.17 -25.08 -8.33
C ASP A 31 12.74 -25.49 -8.65
N LYS A 32 12.46 -26.81 -8.58
CA LYS A 32 11.11 -27.34 -8.80
C LYS A 32 10.14 -26.76 -7.77
N GLU A 33 10.50 -26.79 -6.49
CA GLU A 33 9.67 -26.26 -5.40
C GLU A 33 9.45 -24.74 -5.52
N ILE A 34 10.50 -24.00 -5.86
CA ILE A 34 10.38 -22.55 -6.09
C ILE A 34 9.43 -22.25 -7.26
N LYS A 35 9.56 -22.98 -8.37
CA LYS A 35 8.74 -22.79 -9.56
C LYS A 35 7.27 -23.10 -9.27
N GLU A 36 7.00 -24.19 -8.58
CA GLU A 36 5.65 -24.57 -8.17
C GLU A 36 4.97 -23.50 -7.33
N GLU A 37 5.65 -22.96 -6.30
CA GLU A 37 5.11 -21.92 -5.45
C GLU A 37 4.94 -20.58 -6.18
N TYR A 38 5.83 -20.26 -7.10
CA TYR A 38 5.72 -19.09 -7.94
C TYR A 38 4.50 -19.16 -8.85
N GLU A 39 4.26 -20.31 -9.49
CA GLU A 39 3.10 -20.55 -10.36
C GLU A 39 1.79 -20.55 -9.57
N LYS A 40 1.71 -21.23 -8.41
CA LYS A 40 0.57 -21.18 -7.49
C LYS A 40 0.21 -19.76 -7.09
N SER A 41 1.20 -18.90 -6.89
CA SER A 41 0.99 -17.50 -6.59
C SER A 41 0.62 -16.62 -7.79
N LYS A 42 0.54 -17.19 -8.98
CA LYS A 42 0.37 -16.46 -10.25
C LYS A 42 1.43 -15.36 -10.41
N GLY A 43 2.70 -15.67 -10.08
CA GLY A 43 3.82 -14.76 -10.21
C GLY A 43 3.90 -13.64 -9.15
N ARG A 44 3.03 -13.64 -8.15
CA ARG A 44 2.97 -12.57 -7.13
C ARG A 44 4.04 -12.68 -6.05
N TYR A 45 4.54 -13.89 -5.76
CA TYR A 45 5.48 -14.09 -4.66
C TYR A 45 6.92 -13.86 -5.09
N GLY A 46 7.64 -13.07 -4.29
CA GLY A 46 9.08 -12.89 -4.39
C GLY A 46 9.84 -13.82 -3.43
N SER A 47 11.17 -13.77 -3.48
CA SER A 47 12.04 -14.65 -2.69
C SER A 47 11.78 -14.67 -1.17
N PRO A 48 11.40 -13.54 -0.49
CA PRO A 48 11.13 -13.60 0.94
C PRO A 48 9.89 -14.45 1.27
N LYS A 49 8.84 -14.36 0.47
CA LYS A 49 7.59 -15.08 0.71
C LYS A 49 7.70 -16.55 0.33
N ILE A 50 8.36 -16.84 -0.80
CA ILE A 50 8.66 -18.23 -1.22
C ILE A 50 9.53 -18.93 -0.17
N GLN A 51 10.59 -18.26 0.34
CA GLN A 51 11.45 -18.84 1.39
C GLN A 51 10.63 -19.26 2.62
N LYS A 52 9.74 -18.38 3.13
CA LYS A 52 8.89 -18.69 4.28
C LYS A 52 7.95 -19.88 4.04
N ILE A 53 7.46 -20.03 2.82
CA ILE A 53 6.59 -21.15 2.47
C ILE A 53 7.39 -22.46 2.43
N LEU A 54 8.58 -22.44 1.81
CA LEU A 54 9.48 -23.60 1.76
C LEU A 54 9.90 -24.04 3.16
N GLU A 55 10.20 -23.09 4.05
CA GLU A 55 10.54 -23.36 5.44
C GLU A 55 9.38 -24.04 6.18
N LYS A 56 8.14 -23.59 6.01
CA LYS A 56 6.95 -24.25 6.57
C LYS A 56 6.73 -25.68 6.04
N ARG A 57 7.25 -26.01 4.86
CA ARG A 57 7.26 -27.37 4.29
C ARG A 57 8.49 -28.19 4.73
N GLY A 58 9.32 -27.67 5.63
CA GLY A 58 10.54 -28.33 6.11
C GLY A 58 11.73 -28.23 5.14
N ILE A 59 11.64 -27.46 4.07
CA ILE A 59 12.74 -27.26 3.10
C ILE A 59 13.61 -26.10 3.56
N LYS A 60 14.77 -26.39 4.12
CA LYS A 60 15.73 -25.38 4.61
C LYS A 60 16.47 -24.72 3.44
N ALA A 61 16.15 -23.50 3.15
CA ALA A 61 16.85 -22.67 2.16
C ALA A 61 16.92 -21.21 2.65
N SER A 62 18.09 -20.58 2.54
CA SER A 62 18.21 -19.17 2.87
C SER A 62 17.55 -18.30 1.80
N GLN A 63 17.03 -17.14 2.19
CA GLN A 63 16.41 -16.18 1.26
C GLN A 63 17.37 -15.79 0.12
N LYS A 64 18.68 -15.63 0.41
CA LYS A 64 19.70 -15.33 -0.62
C LYS A 64 19.84 -16.47 -1.64
N ARG A 65 19.73 -17.74 -1.19
CA ARG A 65 19.76 -18.91 -2.09
C ARG A 65 18.51 -18.94 -2.98
N VAL A 66 17.34 -18.77 -2.39
CA VAL A 66 16.07 -18.68 -3.15
C VAL A 66 16.10 -17.55 -4.17
N ALA A 67 16.55 -16.35 -3.80
CA ALA A 67 16.66 -15.21 -4.71
C ALA A 67 17.60 -15.49 -5.90
N ARG A 68 18.76 -16.10 -5.65
CA ARG A 68 19.70 -16.49 -6.73
C ARG A 68 19.09 -17.54 -7.67
N ARG A 69 18.36 -18.52 -7.14
CA ARG A 69 17.71 -19.54 -7.95
C ARG A 69 16.57 -18.94 -8.79
N MET A 70 15.72 -18.09 -8.21
CA MET A 70 14.70 -17.35 -8.93
C MET A 70 15.31 -16.54 -10.09
N LYS A 71 16.38 -15.78 -9.82
CA LYS A 71 17.09 -15.01 -10.85
C LYS A 71 17.60 -15.91 -11.99
N LYS A 72 18.18 -17.09 -11.66
CA LYS A 72 18.67 -18.04 -12.66
C LYS A 72 17.55 -18.60 -13.53
N MET A 73 16.35 -18.77 -12.98
CA MET A 73 15.16 -19.24 -13.70
C MET A 73 14.37 -18.11 -14.39
N GLY A 74 14.83 -16.86 -14.32
CA GLY A 74 14.12 -15.70 -14.87
C GLY A 74 12.85 -15.32 -14.13
N LEU A 75 12.63 -15.85 -12.92
CA LEU A 75 11.43 -15.60 -12.14
C LEU A 75 11.53 -14.28 -11.36
N LYS A 76 10.57 -13.38 -11.58
CA LYS A 76 10.47 -12.08 -10.92
C LYS A 76 9.04 -11.83 -10.48
N SER A 77 8.85 -11.38 -9.24
CA SER A 77 7.52 -10.99 -8.77
C SER A 77 6.94 -9.87 -9.64
N ILE A 78 5.68 -10.04 -10.03
CA ILE A 78 4.89 -9.02 -10.77
C ILE A 78 4.41 -7.89 -9.85
N THR A 79 4.59 -8.02 -8.53
CA THR A 79 4.19 -6.99 -7.57
C THR A 79 5.05 -5.76 -7.76
N VAL A 80 4.47 -4.70 -8.30
CA VAL A 80 5.13 -3.40 -8.43
C VAL A 80 5.23 -2.76 -7.04
N LYS A 81 6.40 -2.21 -6.70
CA LYS A 81 6.52 -1.37 -5.50
C LYS A 81 5.55 -0.20 -5.66
N LYS A 82 4.65 -0.03 -4.69
CA LYS A 82 3.83 1.19 -4.65
C LYS A 82 4.77 2.39 -4.66
N PHE A 83 4.58 3.27 -5.63
CA PHE A 83 5.18 4.58 -5.63
C PHE A 83 4.72 5.27 -4.34
N LYS A 84 5.64 5.57 -3.44
CA LYS A 84 5.37 6.49 -2.35
C LYS A 84 5.61 7.88 -2.95
N PRO A 85 4.58 8.71 -3.13
CA PRO A 85 4.82 10.09 -3.48
C PRO A 85 5.78 10.64 -2.43
N SER A 86 6.83 11.31 -2.87
CA SER A 86 7.71 12.06 -1.99
C SER A 86 6.84 13.16 -1.39
N GLY A 87 6.27 12.88 -0.22
CA GLY A 87 5.55 13.89 0.53
C GLY A 87 6.50 15.06 0.72
N SER A 88 6.14 16.22 0.22
CA SER A 88 6.80 17.44 0.62
C SER A 88 6.70 17.48 2.15
N LYS A 89 7.84 17.30 2.81
CA LYS A 89 7.97 17.56 4.25
C LYS A 89 7.95 19.08 4.47
N GLY A 90 6.86 19.72 4.13
CA GLY A 90 6.51 20.97 4.75
C GLY A 90 6.30 20.62 6.22
N LYS A 91 7.12 21.17 7.10
CA LYS A 91 6.84 21.15 8.53
C LYS A 91 5.50 21.86 8.69
N VAL A 92 4.42 21.09 8.72
CA VAL A 92 3.15 21.59 9.24
C VAL A 92 3.42 21.83 10.72
N ASP A 93 3.18 23.04 11.17
CA ASP A 93 3.35 23.38 12.58
C ASP A 93 2.27 22.63 13.37
N ASP A 94 2.65 21.48 13.92
CA ASP A 94 1.75 20.49 14.55
C ASP A 94 1.24 20.95 15.92
N THR A 95 1.80 22.06 16.44
CA THR A 95 1.57 22.50 17.82
C THR A 95 0.14 22.97 18.09
N ASN A 96 -0.67 23.27 17.05
CA ASN A 96 -2.04 23.76 17.17
C ASN A 96 -3.11 22.87 16.52
N LYS A 97 -2.80 21.61 16.24
CA LYS A 97 -3.71 20.69 15.51
C LYS A 97 -4.00 19.45 16.35
N PRO A 98 -4.91 19.53 17.31
CA PRO A 98 -5.17 18.45 18.25
C PRO A 98 -5.91 17.27 17.58
N ASN A 99 -5.63 16.06 18.04
CA ASN A 99 -6.45 14.90 17.77
C ASN A 99 -7.55 14.76 18.82
N LEU A 100 -8.67 15.46 18.61
CA LEU A 100 -9.81 15.43 19.54
C LEU A 100 -10.56 14.11 19.51
N LEU A 101 -10.52 13.40 18.39
CA LEU A 101 -11.20 12.12 18.23
C LEU A 101 -10.52 11.00 19.04
N ALA A 102 -9.18 11.03 19.17
CA ALA A 102 -8.34 10.11 19.97
C ALA A 102 -8.76 8.64 19.84
N GLN A 103 -9.05 8.17 18.61
CA GLN A 103 -9.56 6.84 18.27
C GLN A 103 -10.96 6.50 18.84
N ASN A 104 -11.64 7.46 19.45
CA ASN A 104 -13.01 7.28 19.92
C ASN A 104 -14.01 7.60 18.81
N PHE A 105 -14.26 6.62 17.94
CA PHE A 105 -15.18 6.73 16.80
C PHE A 105 -16.66 6.54 17.17
N LYS A 106 -16.98 6.27 18.43
CA LYS A 106 -18.36 6.15 18.88
C LYS A 106 -18.97 7.55 18.97
N ALA A 107 -20.09 7.76 18.30
CA ALA A 107 -20.94 8.94 18.42
C ALA A 107 -22.27 8.54 19.09
N GLU A 108 -22.83 9.44 19.89
CA GLU A 108 -24.10 9.20 20.60
C GLU A 108 -25.32 9.73 19.83
N GLY A 109 -25.08 10.49 18.77
CA GLY A 109 -26.14 11.02 17.95
C GLY A 109 -25.68 11.52 16.59
N LEU A 110 -26.67 11.76 15.72
CA LEU A 110 -26.43 12.24 14.35
C LEU A 110 -25.63 13.55 14.35
N ARG A 111 -24.63 13.65 13.47
CA ARG A 111 -23.85 14.87 13.19
C ARG A 111 -23.10 15.44 14.40
N GLU A 112 -22.76 14.56 15.31
CA GLU A 112 -21.92 14.85 16.47
C GLU A 112 -20.43 14.66 16.18
N LYS A 113 -20.10 13.58 15.44
CA LYS A 113 -18.75 13.30 14.99
C LYS A 113 -18.78 12.93 13.51
N MET A 114 -17.98 13.63 12.72
CA MET A 114 -17.87 13.42 11.28
C MET A 114 -16.44 13.19 10.89
N VAL A 115 -16.23 12.35 9.89
CA VAL A 115 -14.91 12.12 9.27
C VAL A 115 -14.94 12.52 7.81
N SER A 116 -13.82 13.02 7.32
CA SER A 116 -13.67 13.42 5.92
C SER A 116 -12.37 12.90 5.35
N ASP A 117 -12.43 12.48 4.10
CA ASP A 117 -11.27 12.01 3.33
C ASP A 117 -11.43 12.36 1.85
N ILE A 118 -10.29 12.44 1.15
CA ILE A 118 -10.26 12.68 -0.29
C ILE A 118 -9.74 11.45 -1.02
N THR A 119 -10.59 10.85 -1.84
CA THR A 119 -10.26 9.69 -2.66
C THR A 119 -9.86 10.12 -4.07
N TYR A 120 -8.80 9.51 -4.59
CA TYR A 120 -8.30 9.69 -5.95
C TYR A 120 -9.01 8.74 -6.91
N ILE A 121 -9.60 9.26 -7.97
CA ILE A 121 -10.31 8.50 -8.99
C ILE A 121 -9.66 8.77 -10.33
N TYR A 122 -9.15 7.74 -10.99
CA TYR A 122 -8.62 7.87 -12.34
C TYR A 122 -9.71 7.59 -13.38
N THR A 123 -9.94 8.56 -14.27
CA THR A 123 -10.88 8.43 -15.38
C THR A 123 -10.13 8.45 -16.71
N LYS A 124 -10.64 7.74 -17.71
CA LYS A 124 -9.99 7.69 -19.04
C LYS A 124 -10.02 9.04 -19.76
N GLU A 125 -11.05 9.84 -19.53
CA GLU A 125 -11.26 11.10 -20.22
C GLU A 125 -10.53 12.27 -19.57
N LYS A 126 -10.55 12.34 -18.23
CA LYS A 126 -10.04 13.49 -17.45
C LYS A 126 -8.75 13.22 -16.69
N GLY A 127 -8.25 11.97 -16.71
CA GLY A 127 -7.11 11.57 -15.89
C GLY A 127 -7.48 11.49 -14.41
N TRP A 128 -6.62 12.03 -13.54
CA TRP A 128 -6.86 12.04 -12.10
C TRP A 128 -7.94 13.05 -11.71
N THR A 129 -8.91 12.57 -10.97
CA THR A 129 -10.01 13.33 -10.39
C THR A 129 -10.12 13.01 -8.92
N TYR A 130 -10.87 13.79 -8.16
CA TYR A 130 -10.88 13.76 -6.70
C TYR A 130 -12.32 13.77 -6.18
N LEU A 131 -12.56 12.96 -5.17
CA LEU A 131 -13.84 12.89 -4.48
C LEU A 131 -13.58 13.16 -2.98
N ALA A 132 -14.06 14.29 -2.49
CA ALA A 132 -14.11 14.57 -1.05
C ALA A 132 -15.45 14.06 -0.50
N ILE A 133 -15.40 13.34 0.62
CA ILE A 133 -16.58 12.82 1.31
C ILE A 133 -16.63 13.33 2.74
N VAL A 134 -17.82 13.48 3.29
CA VAL A 134 -18.10 13.69 4.72
C VAL A 134 -19.03 12.60 5.18
N MET A 135 -18.58 11.80 6.13
CA MET A 135 -19.34 10.69 6.70
C MET A 135 -19.68 10.96 8.16
N ASP A 136 -20.92 10.71 8.55
CA ASP A 136 -21.37 10.75 9.92
C ASP A 136 -21.05 9.45 10.64
N LEU A 137 -20.39 9.54 11.79
CA LEU A 137 -19.95 8.35 12.54
C LEU A 137 -21.06 7.64 13.31
N TYR A 138 -22.19 8.32 13.56
CA TYR A 138 -23.33 7.68 14.20
C TYR A 138 -24.13 6.78 13.26
N SER A 139 -24.46 7.30 12.08
CA SER A 139 -25.24 6.57 11.07
C SER A 139 -24.39 5.78 10.09
N LEU A 140 -23.06 5.99 10.09
CA LEU A 140 -22.11 5.45 9.12
C LEU A 140 -22.45 5.77 7.67
N SER A 141 -23.20 6.84 7.43
CA SER A 141 -23.63 7.27 6.10
C SER A 141 -22.84 8.47 5.60
N VAL A 142 -22.64 8.53 4.28
CA VAL A 142 -22.05 9.69 3.61
C VAL A 142 -23.13 10.80 3.55
N ILE A 143 -22.94 11.82 4.37
CA ILE A 143 -23.87 12.95 4.47
C ILE A 143 -23.57 14.07 3.47
N GLY A 144 -22.34 14.17 2.97
CA GLY A 144 -21.92 15.14 1.96
C GLY A 144 -20.79 14.62 1.10
N TYR A 145 -20.72 15.07 -0.13
CA TYR A 145 -19.60 14.79 -1.04
C TYR A 145 -19.45 15.89 -2.06
N SER A 146 -18.26 15.99 -2.63
CA SER A 146 -17.95 16.85 -3.77
C SER A 146 -16.95 16.16 -4.67
N TYR A 147 -17.17 16.27 -6.00
CA TYR A 147 -16.30 15.70 -7.02
C TYR A 147 -15.67 16.84 -7.83
N GLY A 148 -14.40 16.73 -8.17
CA GLY A 148 -13.68 17.74 -8.93
C GLY A 148 -12.43 17.20 -9.63
N GLU A 149 -11.91 18.01 -10.55
CA GLU A 149 -10.68 17.72 -11.31
C GLU A 149 -9.43 18.22 -10.59
N THR A 150 -9.60 19.07 -9.59
CA THR A 150 -8.53 19.62 -8.75
C THR A 150 -8.71 19.21 -7.30
N MET A 151 -7.58 18.91 -6.63
CA MET A 151 -7.56 18.60 -5.19
C MET A 151 -7.21 19.86 -4.40
N ASP A 152 -8.21 20.71 -4.18
CA ASP A 152 -8.07 21.98 -3.50
C ASP A 152 -8.98 22.09 -2.26
N ALA A 153 -8.83 23.19 -1.51
CA ALA A 153 -9.66 23.47 -0.34
C ALA A 153 -11.14 23.68 -0.71
N GLU A 154 -11.43 24.14 -1.93
CA GLU A 154 -12.79 24.35 -2.42
C GLU A 154 -13.57 23.05 -2.51
N LEU A 155 -12.89 21.96 -2.94
CA LEU A 155 -13.48 20.63 -3.01
C LEU A 155 -13.99 20.17 -1.62
N VAL A 156 -13.18 20.42 -0.57
CA VAL A 156 -13.55 20.08 0.81
C VAL A 156 -14.71 20.94 1.29
N VAL A 157 -14.62 22.26 1.08
CA VAL A 157 -15.68 23.19 1.49
C VAL A 157 -17.02 22.82 0.85
N LYS A 158 -17.05 22.50 -0.44
CA LYS A 158 -18.26 22.03 -1.14
C LYS A 158 -18.82 20.74 -0.56
N ALA A 159 -17.97 19.78 -0.18
CA ALA A 159 -18.42 18.56 0.47
C ALA A 159 -19.11 18.84 1.82
N ILE A 160 -18.54 19.78 2.62
CA ILE A 160 -19.12 20.21 3.90
C ILE A 160 -20.41 20.98 3.69
N GLN A 161 -20.50 21.85 2.68
CA GLN A 161 -21.73 22.58 2.31
C GLN A 161 -22.86 21.59 1.95
N ASN A 162 -22.56 20.60 1.13
CA ASN A 162 -23.50 19.56 0.75
C ASN A 162 -23.97 18.72 1.95
N ALA A 163 -23.07 18.45 2.90
CA ALA A 163 -23.44 17.80 4.17
C ALA A 163 -24.36 18.70 5.01
N ARG A 164 -24.06 20.01 5.07
CA ARG A 164 -24.87 21.00 5.80
C ARG A 164 -26.26 21.19 5.20
N ALA A 165 -26.37 21.16 3.87
CA ALA A 165 -27.67 21.28 3.17
C ALA A 165 -28.64 20.14 3.54
N LYS A 166 -28.11 18.93 3.83
CA LYS A 166 -28.91 17.80 4.28
C LYS A 166 -29.31 17.85 5.76
N GLY A 167 -28.84 18.83 6.53
CA GLY A 167 -29.22 19.06 7.93
C GLY A 167 -28.13 19.75 8.74
N LYS A 168 -28.53 20.29 9.89
CA LYS A 168 -27.65 21.05 10.78
C LYS A 168 -26.67 20.14 11.53
N PHE A 169 -25.44 20.60 11.69
CA PHE A 169 -24.49 19.97 12.61
C PHE A 169 -24.81 20.35 14.05
N LYS A 170 -24.45 19.51 15.01
CA LYS A 170 -24.51 19.88 16.42
C LYS A 170 -23.45 20.95 16.70
N LYS A 171 -23.76 21.87 17.59
CA LYS A 171 -22.77 22.85 18.07
C LYS A 171 -21.63 22.12 18.77
N GLY A 172 -20.36 22.46 18.46
CA GLY A 172 -19.21 21.79 18.99
C GLY A 172 -19.00 20.36 18.46
N ALA A 173 -19.65 19.97 17.35
CA ALA A 173 -19.42 18.67 16.73
C ALA A 173 -17.99 18.58 16.17
N ILE A 174 -17.43 17.37 16.25
CA ILE A 174 -16.07 17.11 15.79
C ILE A 174 -16.08 16.81 14.30
N PHE A 175 -15.26 17.56 13.55
CA PHE A 175 -14.93 17.26 12.15
C PHE A 175 -13.48 16.75 12.08
N HIS A 176 -13.30 15.47 11.79
CA HIS A 176 -12.00 14.82 11.79
C HIS A 176 -11.49 14.55 10.37
N SER A 177 -10.23 14.91 10.11
CA SER A 177 -9.55 14.70 8.83
C SER A 177 -8.09 14.32 9.03
N ASP A 178 -7.39 14.03 7.94
CA ASP A 178 -5.93 13.98 7.93
C ASP A 178 -5.31 15.40 7.96
N LEU A 179 -3.98 15.47 8.08
CA LEU A 179 -3.20 16.72 8.03
C LEU A 179 -2.94 17.19 6.57
N GLY A 180 -3.74 16.78 5.61
CA GLY A 180 -3.60 17.24 4.23
C GLY A 180 -3.69 18.77 4.10
N SER A 181 -2.91 19.33 3.16
CA SER A 181 -2.87 20.79 2.93
C SER A 181 -4.24 21.39 2.59
N GLN A 182 -5.14 20.58 2.03
CA GLN A 182 -6.52 20.98 1.72
C GLN A 182 -7.31 21.23 2.99
N TYR A 183 -7.21 20.32 3.97
CA TYR A 183 -7.90 20.41 5.26
C TYR A 183 -7.30 21.48 6.17
N THR A 184 -5.96 21.63 6.13
CA THR A 184 -5.25 22.62 6.96
C THR A 184 -5.24 24.05 6.37
N SER A 185 -5.97 24.27 5.27
CA SER A 185 -6.08 25.57 4.63
C SER A 185 -6.92 26.55 5.46
N ASN A 186 -6.54 27.82 5.44
CA ASN A 186 -7.30 28.88 6.11
C ASN A 186 -8.78 28.92 5.69
N LYS A 187 -9.09 28.51 4.45
CA LYS A 187 -10.45 28.50 3.92
C LYS A 187 -11.32 27.46 4.61
N VAL A 188 -10.83 26.25 4.78
CA VAL A 188 -11.55 25.17 5.49
C VAL A 188 -11.67 25.48 6.97
N GLU A 189 -10.57 25.92 7.60
CA GLU A 189 -10.57 26.31 9.01
C GLU A 189 -11.59 27.41 9.32
N LYS A 190 -11.62 28.47 8.50
CA LYS A 190 -12.60 29.55 8.63
C LYS A 190 -14.02 29.02 8.52
N TYR A 191 -14.28 28.18 7.51
CA TYR A 191 -15.62 27.64 7.27
C TYR A 191 -16.09 26.69 8.39
N LEU A 192 -15.20 25.85 8.94
CA LEU A 192 -15.54 25.03 10.11
C LEU A 192 -15.85 25.86 11.35
N LYS A 193 -15.11 26.96 11.59
CA LYS A 193 -15.40 27.92 12.68
C LYS A 193 -16.75 28.62 12.50
N GLU A 194 -17.12 29.03 11.30
CA GLU A 194 -18.43 29.61 10.99
C GLU A 194 -19.58 28.62 11.27
N LEU A 195 -19.31 27.32 11.14
CA LEU A 195 -20.26 26.26 11.47
C LEU A 195 -20.23 25.81 12.94
N GLU A 196 -19.39 26.44 13.77
CA GLU A 196 -19.15 26.09 15.18
C GLU A 196 -18.69 24.62 15.34
N LEU A 197 -17.88 24.10 14.39
CA LEU A 197 -17.30 22.76 14.41
C LEU A 197 -15.87 22.79 14.97
N GLU A 198 -15.52 21.75 15.72
CA GLU A 198 -14.17 21.52 16.23
C GLU A 198 -13.38 20.67 15.24
N HIS A 199 -12.26 21.20 14.74
CA HIS A 199 -11.42 20.45 13.80
C HIS A 199 -10.46 19.54 14.54
N SER A 200 -10.52 18.26 14.24
CA SER A 200 -9.66 17.20 14.78
C SER A 200 -8.80 16.62 13.67
N TYR A 201 -7.54 16.32 13.97
CA TYR A 201 -6.58 15.80 12.99
C TYR A 201 -6.01 14.44 13.40
N SER A 202 -5.72 13.60 12.40
CA SER A 202 -5.03 12.31 12.61
C SER A 202 -3.54 12.39 12.33
#